data_071b1b10248a849407f402990763a8ad
#
_entry.id   071b1b10248a849407f402990763a8ad
#
_cell.length_a   1.000
_cell.length_b   1.000
_cell.length_c   1.000
_cell.angle_alpha   90.00
_cell.angle_beta   90.00
_cell.angle_gamma   90.00
#
_symmetry.space_group_name_H-M   'P 1'
#
loop_
_entity.id
_entity.type
_entity.pdbx_description
1 polymer ?
#
loop_
_entity_poly.entity_id
_entity_poly.type
_entity_poly.pdbx_seq_one_letter_code
_entity_poly.pdbx_strand_id
1 'polypeptide(L)' 'MPKQDREKNLHQSNIVYLRRQELEVRYQVSKSTIYSWIKTRGFPAPIHFGANLVRWNSISVNS' A
#
# COMPACT_ATOMS: atom_id res chain seq x y z
N MET A 1 -14.21 -23.27 3.28
CA MET A 1 -13.78 -22.66 3.28
C MET A 1 -13.53 -22.17 3.33
N PRO A 2 -13.67 -22.12 3.49
CA PRO A 2 -13.25 -21.35 3.64
C PRO A 2 -13.06 -20.75 3.93
N LYS A 3 -13.33 -20.75 4.16
CA LYS A 3 -13.08 -19.96 4.45
C LYS A 3 -12.64 -19.61 5.05
N GLN A 4 -12.60 -19.72 5.43
CA GLN A 4 -12.18 -19.12 5.97
C GLN A 4 -11.69 -18.81 6.47
N ASP A 5 -11.75 -19.13 6.72
CA ASP A 5 -11.17 -18.55 7.15
C ASP A 5 -11.05 -18.01 7.37
N ARG A 6 -11.34 -18.19 7.70
CA ARG A 6 -11.11 -17.32 7.82
C ARG A 6 -11.19 -16.74 8.54
N GLU A 7 -11.35 -16.89 8.92
CA GLU A 7 -11.14 -16.11 9.41
C GLU A 7 -10.60 -15.79 9.98
N LYS A 8 -10.52 -16.29 10.18
CA LYS A 8 -9.67 -15.83 10.52
C LYS A 8 -9.24 -15.22 10.71
N ASN A 9 -9.17 -15.07 10.76
CA ASN A 9 -8.58 -14.23 10.65
C ASN A 9 -8.94 -13.51 10.92
N LEU A 10 -9.54 -13.67 11.37
CA LEU A 10 -9.74 -12.74 11.44
C LEU A 10 -9.47 -11.86 12.16
N HIS A 11 -9.34 -11.85 12.85
CA HIS A 11 -8.78 -10.82 13.25
C HIS A 11 -7.80 -10.39 12.57
N GLN A 12 -7.72 -10.92 12.06
CA GLN A 12 -6.74 -10.67 11.33
C GLN A 12 -6.77 -9.35 10.74
N SER A 13 -5.74 -8.79 10.54
CA SER A 13 -5.67 -7.51 9.93
C SER A 13 -6.05 -7.60 8.48
N ASN A 14 -6.60 -6.53 7.94
CA ASN A 14 -6.94 -6.43 6.54
C ASN A 14 -5.91 -5.66 5.76
N ILE A 15 -4.66 -5.70 6.20
CA ILE A 15 -3.60 -4.98 5.52
C ILE A 15 -3.29 -5.66 4.20
N VAL A 16 -3.30 -4.87 3.14
CA VAL A 16 -2.83 -5.28 1.83
C VAL A 16 -1.62 -4.42 1.52
N TYR A 17 -0.58 -5.02 1.00
CA TYR A 17 0.62 -4.28 0.62
C TYR A 17 0.54 -3.96 -0.86
N LEU A 18 0.48 -2.70 -1.19
CA LEU A 18 0.26 -2.20 -2.54
C LEU A 18 1.58 -1.92 -3.23
N ARG A 19 1.64 -2.26 -4.49
CA ARG A 19 2.80 -1.92 -5.32
C ARG A 19 2.66 -0.47 -5.79
N ARG A 20 3.80 0.15 -6.11
CA ARG A 20 3.78 1.51 -6.64
C ARG A 20 2.89 1.61 -7.87
N GLN A 21 2.97 0.63 -8.77
CA GLN A 21 2.17 0.63 -9.99
C GLN A 21 0.67 0.62 -9.70
N GLU A 22 0.27 -0.05 -8.63
CA GLU A 22 -1.14 -0.06 -8.22
C GLU A 22 -1.58 1.33 -7.77
N LEU A 23 -0.71 2.07 -7.12
CA LEU A 23 -1.01 3.44 -6.71
C LEU A 23 -1.09 4.36 -7.93
N GLU A 24 -0.21 4.16 -8.90
CA GLU A 24 -0.22 4.96 -10.13
C GLU A 24 -1.56 4.79 -10.85
N VAL A 25 -2.06 3.58 -10.94
CA VAL A 25 -3.34 3.31 -11.57
C VAL A 25 -4.49 3.88 -10.73
N ARG A 26 -4.45 3.65 -9.42
CA ARG A 26 -5.52 4.10 -8.52
C ARG A 26 -5.73 5.61 -8.57
N TYR A 27 -4.64 6.37 -8.57
CA TYR A 27 -4.69 7.83 -8.56
C TYR A 27 -4.49 8.44 -9.93
N GLN A 28 -4.18 7.62 -10.93
CA GLN A 28 -3.94 8.06 -12.31
C GLN A 28 -2.82 9.11 -12.37
N VAL A 29 -1.72 8.81 -11.71
CA VAL A 29 -0.57 9.70 -11.65
C VAL A 29 0.71 8.94 -11.95
N SER A 30 1.78 9.67 -12.20
CA SER A 30 3.08 9.07 -12.45
C SER A 30 3.80 8.73 -11.16
N LYS A 31 4.85 7.95 -11.27
CA LYS A 31 5.75 7.62 -10.17
C LYS A 31 6.28 8.90 -9.51
N SER A 32 6.73 9.86 -10.32
CA SER A 32 7.28 11.11 -9.78
C SER A 32 6.27 11.85 -8.95
N THR A 33 5.02 11.82 -9.34
CA THR A 33 3.95 12.49 -8.58
C THR A 33 3.79 11.84 -7.21
N ILE A 34 3.82 10.50 -7.14
CA ILE A 34 3.69 9.81 -5.87
C ILE A 34 4.84 10.19 -4.93
N TYR A 35 6.06 10.19 -5.43
CA TYR A 35 7.21 10.54 -4.60
C TYR A 35 7.20 12.03 -4.20
N SER A 36 6.68 12.88 -5.06
CA SER A 36 6.47 14.28 -4.72
C SER A 36 5.46 14.41 -3.58
N TRP A 37 4.38 13.66 -3.61
CA TRP A 37 3.36 13.69 -2.57
C TRP A 37 3.91 13.26 -1.21
N ILE A 38 4.82 12.30 -1.20
CA ILE A 38 5.47 11.89 0.03
C ILE A 38 6.18 13.07 0.67
N LYS A 39 6.83 13.89 -0.13
CA LYS A 39 7.58 15.05 0.36
C LYS A 39 6.69 16.24 0.70
N THR A 40 5.63 16.46 -0.05
CA THR A 40 4.91 17.74 0.01
C THR A 40 3.50 17.62 0.57
N ARG A 41 2.91 16.43 0.57
CA ARG A 41 1.52 16.25 0.99
C ARG A 41 1.33 15.24 2.11
N GLY A 42 2.42 14.78 2.71
CA GLY A 42 2.31 13.81 3.77
C GLY A 42 1.80 12.44 3.33
N PHE A 43 1.93 12.12 2.05
CA PHE A 43 1.56 10.81 1.55
C PHE A 43 2.46 9.77 2.23
N PRO A 44 1.94 8.61 2.63
CA PRO A 44 2.74 7.62 3.36
C PRO A 44 3.95 7.16 2.55
N ALA A 45 5.08 7.03 3.23
CA ALA A 45 6.29 6.51 2.61
C ALA A 45 6.16 5.00 2.46
N PRO A 46 6.83 4.41 1.46
CA PRO A 46 6.77 2.97 1.28
C PRO A 46 7.55 2.23 2.35
N ILE A 47 7.19 0.97 2.55
CA ILE A 47 7.95 0.06 3.38
C ILE A 47 8.94 -0.67 2.48
N HIS A 48 10.19 -0.73 2.88
CA HIS A 48 11.23 -1.40 2.10
C HIS A 48 11.39 -2.84 2.60
N PHE A 49 11.12 -3.79 1.72
CA PHE A 49 11.30 -5.21 1.99
C PHE A 49 12.62 -5.74 1.40
N GLY A 50 13.30 -4.91 0.62
CA GLY A 50 14.56 -5.24 -0.02
C GLY A 50 15.02 -4.05 -0.83
N ALA A 51 16.17 -4.18 -1.48
CA ALA A 51 16.78 -3.06 -2.20
C ALA A 51 15.84 -2.45 -3.23
N ASN A 52 15.11 -3.29 -3.95
CA ASN A 52 14.20 -2.82 -4.99
C ASN A 52 12.78 -3.30 -4.75
N LEU A 53 12.46 -3.69 -3.52
CA LEU A 53 11.15 -4.22 -3.20
C LEU A 53 10.48 -3.32 -2.20
N VAL A 54 9.58 -2.48 -2.70
CA VAL A 54 8.83 -1.55 -1.86
C VAL A 54 7.35 -1.82 -1.97
N ARG A 55 6.64 -1.57 -0.87
CA ARG A 55 5.18 -1.72 -0.82
C ARG A 55 4.60 -0.66 0.09
N TRP A 56 3.37 -0.30 -0.16
CA TRP A 56 2.64 0.63 0.69
C TRP A 56 1.59 -0.10 1.49
N ASN A 57 1.47 0.23 2.75
CA ASN A 57 0.44 -0.31 3.61
C ASN A 57 -0.89 0.31 3.22
N SER A 58 -1.87 -0.51 2.84
CA SER A 58 -3.15 -0.03 2.36
C SER A 58 -3.91 0.79 3.40
N ILE A 59 -3.73 0.47 4.67
CA ILE A 59 -4.40 1.20 5.74
C ILE A 59 -3.84 2.62 5.83
N SER A 60 -2.53 2.77 5.72
CA SER A 60 -1.90 4.09 5.73
C SER A 60 -2.33 4.92 4.53
N VAL A 61 -2.40 4.29 3.36
CA VAL A 61 -2.79 4.99 2.13
C VAL A 61 -4.25 5.44 2.19
N ASN A 62 -5.10 4.62 2.79
CA ASN A 62 -6.53 4.91 2.85
C ASN A 62 -6.95 5.80 4.02
N SER A 63 -6.04 6.13 4.90
CA SER A 63 -6.36 6.95 6.08
C SER A 63 -6.36 8.44 5.79
#